data_ba8c44b7cbcce5d937468086f53470be
#
_entry.id   ba8c44b7cbcce5d937468086f53470be
#
_cell.length_a   1.000
_cell.length_b   1.000
_cell.length_c   1.000
_cell.angle_alpha   90.00
_cell.angle_beta   90.00
_cell.angle_gamma   90.00
#
_symmetry.space_group_name_H-M   'P 1'
#
loop_
_entity.id
_entity.type
_entity.pdbx_description
1 polymer ?
#
loop_
_entity_poly.entity_id
_entity_poly.type
_entity_poly.pdbx_seq_one_letter_code
_entity_poly.pdbx_strand_id
1 'polypeptide(L)'
;MGVGPGALNNWKAQLLRELYTNTRNLIKGGLDTQGKNKPYEIAKSTLTDLLVDWDNLEIQREIDRHYPAYWQGLDTNTQYIFANLFKSFGSKKIVSHYEVDEDRDATRAQFVMQDHPGIFSRLTGAIALANANVIDARTYTTSDGYATPVFWIQDNDGKPFDLSRLNRLKKLIEQTLSGDVIARDALKVRNKLKPRERNFKVPTDITFDNQGSDIYTIIEVDTRDRNSLLFDLTRTLANANIQIASAVIATYGAQAVDVFYVKDMIGLKITAENKQQSIREKLQQAIELGAEASMA
;
A
#
# COMPACT_ATOMS: atom_id res chain seq x y z
N MET A 1 -14.21 12.79 -21.80
CA MET A 1 -13.29 13.24 -20.74
C MET A 1 -11.87 13.17 -21.29
N GLY A 2 -11.20 14.31 -21.47
CA GLY A 2 -9.84 14.36 -21.98
C GLY A 2 -8.87 14.00 -20.86
N VAL A 3 -8.11 12.94 -21.06
CA VAL A 3 -6.99 12.58 -20.17
C VAL A 3 -5.88 13.59 -20.46
N GLY A 4 -5.58 14.50 -19.52
CA GLY A 4 -4.53 15.51 -19.71
C GLY A 4 -3.13 14.86 -19.84
N PRO A 5 -2.16 15.56 -20.48
CA PRO A 5 -0.79 15.11 -20.54
C PRO A 5 -0.22 15.01 -19.11
N GLY A 6 0.19 13.83 -18.68
CA GLY A 6 0.65 13.51 -17.33
C GLY A 6 -0.21 12.49 -16.56
N ALA A 7 -1.40 12.16 -17.03
CA ALA A 7 -2.23 11.11 -16.42
C ALA A 7 -1.69 9.69 -16.63
N LEU A 8 -0.87 9.48 -17.66
CA LEU A 8 -0.23 8.21 -17.99
C LEU A 8 1.29 8.35 -17.78
N ASN A 9 1.77 8.00 -16.59
CA ASN A 9 3.20 7.85 -16.36
C ASN A 9 3.70 6.50 -16.91
N ASN A 10 5.03 6.30 -16.97
CA ASN A 10 5.63 5.08 -17.53
C ASN A 10 5.10 3.82 -16.84
N TRP A 11 4.92 3.86 -15.53
CA TRP A 11 4.38 2.74 -14.76
C TRP A 11 2.93 2.39 -15.13
N LYS A 12 2.03 3.39 -15.20
CA LYS A 12 0.64 3.16 -15.63
C LYS A 12 0.58 2.62 -17.05
N ALA A 13 1.46 3.11 -17.95
CA ALA A 13 1.59 2.60 -19.29
C ALA A 13 2.09 1.15 -19.31
N GLN A 14 3.03 0.79 -18.44
CA GLN A 14 3.53 -0.58 -18.30
C GLN A 14 2.43 -1.49 -17.74
N LEU A 15 1.71 -1.08 -16.71
CA LEU A 15 0.60 -1.84 -16.13
C LEU A 15 -0.49 -2.15 -17.17
N LEU A 16 -0.82 -1.18 -18.02
CA LEU A 16 -1.75 -1.37 -19.14
C LEU A 16 -1.17 -2.33 -20.21
N ARG A 17 0.13 -2.27 -20.49
CA ARG A 17 0.78 -3.21 -21.42
C ARG A 17 0.80 -4.63 -20.85
N GLU A 18 1.10 -4.79 -19.56
CA GLU A 18 1.06 -6.09 -18.87
C GLU A 18 -0.36 -6.66 -18.85
N LEU A 19 -1.35 -5.85 -18.51
CA LEU A 19 -2.76 -6.24 -18.56
C LEU A 19 -3.15 -6.66 -19.99
N TYR A 20 -2.82 -5.86 -20.99
CA TYR A 20 -3.08 -6.18 -22.40
C TYR A 20 -2.39 -7.49 -22.82
N THR A 21 -1.13 -7.66 -22.46
CA THR A 21 -0.35 -8.86 -22.80
C THR A 21 -0.92 -10.10 -22.14
N ASN A 22 -1.26 -10.01 -20.86
CA ASN A 22 -1.86 -11.12 -20.09
C ASN A 22 -3.24 -11.47 -20.65
N THR A 23 -4.08 -10.47 -20.90
CA THR A 23 -5.41 -10.66 -21.51
C THR A 23 -5.30 -11.26 -22.89
N ARG A 24 -4.40 -10.76 -23.74
CA ARG A 24 -4.14 -11.29 -25.09
C ARG A 24 -3.65 -12.73 -25.05
N ASN A 25 -2.78 -13.08 -24.12
CA ASN A 25 -2.27 -14.44 -23.94
C ASN A 25 -3.38 -15.39 -23.46
N LEU A 26 -4.24 -14.95 -22.55
CA LEU A 26 -5.43 -15.70 -22.12
C LEU A 26 -6.41 -15.93 -23.27
N ILE A 27 -6.64 -14.93 -24.11
CA ILE A 27 -7.54 -15.04 -25.27
C ILE A 27 -6.93 -15.93 -26.38
N LYS A 28 -5.61 -15.84 -26.62
CA LYS A 28 -4.93 -16.62 -27.68
C LYS A 28 -4.60 -18.04 -27.25
N GLY A 29 -4.34 -18.24 -25.98
CA GLY A 29 -3.91 -19.51 -25.41
C GLY A 29 -5.05 -20.39 -24.99
N GLY A 30 -6.20 -20.45 -25.68
CA GLY A 30 -7.37 -21.26 -25.32
C GLY A 30 -7.07 -22.27 -24.22
N LEU A 31 -7.72 -22.14 -23.05
CA LEU A 31 -7.71 -23.00 -21.87
C LEU A 31 -6.72 -24.18 -21.95
N ASP A 32 -5.44 -23.92 -21.83
CA ASP A 32 -4.46 -24.98 -21.67
C ASP A 32 -4.51 -25.42 -20.20
N THR A 33 -5.45 -26.31 -19.92
CA THR A 33 -5.74 -26.88 -18.58
C THR A 33 -4.60 -27.76 -18.08
N GLN A 34 -3.46 -27.79 -18.76
CA GLN A 34 -2.26 -28.54 -18.38
C GLN A 34 -0.99 -27.68 -18.22
N GLY A 35 -1.09 -26.38 -18.16
CA GLY A 35 0.03 -25.45 -18.02
C GLY A 35 0.70 -25.54 -16.64
N LYS A 36 1.82 -26.19 -16.58
CA LYS A 36 2.59 -26.62 -15.41
C LYS A 36 3.36 -25.54 -14.65
N ASN A 37 3.24 -24.26 -14.96
CA ASN A 37 3.93 -23.25 -14.16
C ASN A 37 2.97 -22.14 -13.77
N LYS A 38 2.45 -22.24 -12.55
CA LYS A 38 1.71 -21.12 -11.95
C LYS A 38 2.63 -19.90 -11.93
N PRO A 39 2.14 -18.67 -12.22
CA PRO A 39 2.97 -17.46 -12.28
C PRO A 39 3.88 -17.26 -11.06
N TYR A 40 3.46 -17.71 -9.88
CA TYR A 40 4.25 -17.62 -8.66
C TYR A 40 5.44 -18.60 -8.61
N GLU A 41 5.44 -19.71 -9.36
CA GLU A 41 6.60 -20.62 -9.44
C GLU A 41 7.74 -19.99 -10.26
N ILE A 42 7.41 -19.23 -11.28
CA ILE A 42 8.40 -18.45 -12.05
C ILE A 42 9.05 -17.40 -11.15
N ALA A 43 8.26 -16.65 -10.37
CA ALA A 43 8.78 -15.65 -9.44
C ALA A 43 9.73 -16.26 -8.40
N LYS A 44 9.37 -17.43 -7.82
CA LYS A 44 10.22 -18.17 -6.88
C LYS A 44 11.54 -18.60 -7.52
N SER A 45 11.49 -19.20 -8.71
CA SER A 45 12.69 -19.59 -9.44
C SER A 45 13.60 -18.41 -9.71
N THR A 46 13.04 -17.29 -10.20
CA THR A 46 13.81 -16.08 -10.49
C THR A 46 14.45 -15.50 -9.23
N LEU A 47 13.74 -15.49 -8.10
CA LEU A 47 14.33 -15.08 -6.83
C LEU A 47 15.47 -16.02 -6.40
N THR A 48 15.27 -17.33 -6.53
CA THR A 48 16.31 -18.34 -6.20
C THR A 48 17.58 -18.08 -6.99
N ASP A 49 17.48 -17.78 -8.29
CA ASP A 49 18.62 -17.49 -9.16
C ASP A 49 19.39 -16.20 -8.74
N LEU A 50 18.72 -15.27 -8.07
CA LEU A 50 19.34 -14.04 -7.54
C LEU A 50 20.01 -14.22 -6.19
N LEU A 51 19.63 -15.24 -5.40
CA LEU A 51 20.15 -15.48 -4.06
C LEU A 51 21.43 -16.35 -4.07
N VAL A 52 22.39 -16.01 -4.93
CA VAL A 52 23.60 -16.81 -5.22
C VAL A 52 24.49 -17.05 -3.98
N ASP A 53 24.48 -16.15 -3.01
CA ASP A 53 25.29 -16.22 -1.79
C ASP A 53 24.53 -16.83 -0.60
N TRP A 54 23.38 -17.46 -0.86
CA TRP A 54 22.56 -18.10 0.16
C TRP A 54 22.71 -19.62 0.11
N ASP A 55 22.66 -20.28 1.25
CA ASP A 55 22.56 -21.74 1.24
C ASP A 55 21.15 -22.21 0.88
N ASN A 56 21.04 -23.47 0.45
CA ASN A 56 19.76 -24.02 -0.02
C ASN A 56 18.67 -24.05 1.07
N LEU A 57 19.05 -24.17 2.35
CA LEU A 57 18.09 -24.19 3.46
C LEU A 57 17.59 -22.76 3.76
N GLU A 58 18.45 -21.77 3.64
CA GLU A 58 18.08 -20.36 3.75
C GLU A 58 17.10 -19.97 2.63
N ILE A 59 17.40 -20.35 1.37
CA ILE A 59 16.53 -20.10 0.20
C ILE A 59 15.17 -20.78 0.41
N GLN A 60 15.15 -22.04 0.78
CA GLN A 60 13.89 -22.77 0.98
C GLN A 60 13.04 -22.14 2.09
N ARG A 61 13.68 -21.72 3.19
CA ARG A 61 12.98 -21.04 4.30
C ARG A 61 12.38 -19.72 3.84
N GLU A 62 13.08 -18.96 3.02
CA GLU A 62 12.57 -17.69 2.48
C GLU A 62 11.39 -17.92 1.53
N ILE A 63 11.47 -18.92 0.67
CA ILE A 63 10.37 -19.28 -0.24
C ILE A 63 9.11 -19.72 0.52
N ASP A 64 9.27 -20.57 1.52
CA ASP A 64 8.16 -21.15 2.29
C ASP A 64 7.49 -20.14 3.24
N ARG A 65 8.20 -19.06 3.54
CA ARG A 65 7.69 -17.96 4.38
C ARG A 65 6.51 -17.24 3.75
N HIS A 66 6.44 -17.15 2.42
CA HIS A 66 5.50 -16.29 1.71
C HIS A 66 4.36 -17.05 1.05
N TYR A 67 3.15 -16.48 1.15
CA TYR A 67 1.94 -16.98 0.49
C TYR A 67 1.88 -16.58 -0.99
N PRO A 68 1.07 -17.27 -1.83
CA PRO A 68 0.99 -17.01 -3.27
C PRO A 68 0.73 -15.54 -3.65
N ALA A 69 -0.04 -14.79 -2.86
CA ALA A 69 -0.36 -13.39 -3.12
C ALA A 69 0.90 -12.48 -3.11
N TYR A 70 1.90 -12.79 -2.28
CA TYR A 70 3.18 -12.08 -2.25
C TYR A 70 3.94 -12.23 -3.58
N TRP A 71 4.02 -13.46 -4.08
CA TRP A 71 4.73 -13.80 -5.32
C TRP A 71 4.09 -13.20 -6.57
N GLN A 72 2.78 -13.01 -6.56
CA GLN A 72 2.03 -12.40 -7.66
C GLN A 72 1.96 -10.87 -7.58
N GLY A 73 2.06 -10.33 -6.37
CA GLY A 73 1.81 -8.93 -6.12
C GLY A 73 3.05 -8.04 -6.10
N LEU A 74 4.26 -8.61 -6.09
CA LEU A 74 5.52 -7.89 -6.04
C LEU A 74 6.44 -8.30 -7.20
N ASP A 75 7.20 -7.34 -7.72
CA ASP A 75 8.27 -7.60 -8.66
C ASP A 75 9.46 -8.29 -7.98
N THR A 76 10.29 -8.96 -8.77
CA THR A 76 11.41 -9.76 -8.28
C THR A 76 12.45 -8.92 -7.53
N ASN A 77 12.69 -7.67 -7.94
CA ASN A 77 13.64 -6.81 -7.24
C ASN A 77 13.13 -6.47 -5.82
N THR A 78 11.82 -6.17 -5.70
CA THR A 78 11.16 -5.95 -4.40
C THR A 78 11.26 -7.20 -3.51
N GLN A 79 11.06 -8.40 -4.08
CA GLN A 79 11.19 -9.69 -3.38
C GLN A 79 12.65 -9.93 -2.92
N TYR A 80 13.63 -9.68 -3.78
CA TYR A 80 15.06 -9.80 -3.46
C TYR A 80 15.47 -8.89 -2.29
N ILE A 81 14.99 -7.65 -2.29
CA ILE A 81 15.25 -6.72 -1.19
C ILE A 81 14.63 -7.23 0.11
N PHE A 82 13.39 -7.74 0.09
CA PHE A 82 12.76 -8.33 1.28
C PHE A 82 13.55 -9.52 1.82
N ALA A 83 14.03 -10.42 0.97
CA ALA A 83 14.86 -11.54 1.39
C ALA A 83 16.13 -11.04 2.15
N ASN A 84 16.83 -10.04 1.60
CA ASN A 84 17.99 -9.45 2.28
C ASN A 84 17.63 -8.70 3.57
N LEU A 85 16.47 -8.06 3.64
CA LEU A 85 15.98 -7.47 4.89
C LEU A 85 15.74 -8.55 5.95
N PHE A 86 15.13 -9.68 5.61
CA PHE A 86 14.99 -10.80 6.53
C PHE A 86 16.32 -11.36 7.00
N LYS A 87 17.29 -11.53 6.10
CA LYS A 87 18.65 -11.98 6.48
C LYS A 87 19.32 -11.03 7.48
N SER A 88 19.06 -9.73 7.35
CA SER A 88 19.61 -8.69 8.24
C SER A 88 18.75 -8.40 9.49
N PHE A 89 17.57 -9.00 9.61
CA PHE A 89 16.58 -8.65 10.65
C PHE A 89 17.10 -8.99 12.05
N GLY A 90 17.53 -10.22 12.28
CA GLY A 90 18.09 -10.66 13.56
C GLY A 90 17.20 -10.33 14.76
N SER A 91 17.74 -9.60 15.75
CA SER A 91 17.03 -9.14 16.95
C SER A 91 16.42 -7.73 16.84
N LYS A 92 16.44 -7.13 15.67
CA LYS A 92 15.92 -5.78 15.45
C LYS A 92 14.40 -5.79 15.50
N LYS A 93 13.80 -4.67 15.93
CA LYS A 93 12.33 -4.50 15.93
C LYS A 93 11.79 -4.19 14.53
N ILE A 94 12.60 -3.51 13.72
CA ILE A 94 12.29 -3.10 12.35
C ILE A 94 13.57 -3.01 11.54
N VAL A 95 13.53 -3.43 10.30
CA VAL A 95 14.52 -3.12 9.27
C VAL A 95 13.82 -2.50 8.08
N SER A 96 14.54 -1.65 7.34
CA SER A 96 13.97 -0.93 6.21
C SER A 96 14.99 -0.69 5.11
N HIS A 97 14.50 -0.64 3.88
CA HIS A 97 15.26 -0.26 2.70
C HIS A 97 14.52 0.85 1.94
N TYR A 98 15.28 1.75 1.33
CA TYR A 98 14.76 2.88 0.56
C TYR A 98 15.57 3.04 -0.70
N GLU A 99 14.91 3.10 -1.83
CA GLU A 99 15.54 3.36 -3.13
C GLU A 99 14.59 4.15 -4.04
N VAL A 100 15.14 4.84 -5.02
CA VAL A 100 14.35 5.52 -6.04
C VAL A 100 13.86 4.50 -7.05
N ASP A 101 12.56 4.50 -7.30
CA ASP A 101 11.88 3.75 -8.35
C ASP A 101 11.60 4.73 -9.49
N GLU A 102 12.47 4.73 -10.50
CA GLU A 102 12.38 5.68 -11.63
C GLU A 102 11.13 5.44 -12.49
N ASP A 103 10.65 4.20 -12.58
CA ASP A 103 9.46 3.87 -13.37
C ASP A 103 8.19 4.48 -12.78
N ARG A 104 8.16 4.67 -11.46
CA ARG A 104 7.03 5.24 -10.72
C ARG A 104 7.22 6.69 -10.33
N ASP A 105 8.37 7.29 -10.62
CA ASP A 105 8.76 8.60 -10.10
C ASP A 105 8.57 8.71 -8.57
N ALA A 106 8.97 7.68 -7.84
CA ALA A 106 8.74 7.57 -6.41
C ALA A 106 9.92 6.97 -5.67
N THR A 107 9.99 7.15 -4.37
CA THR A 107 10.89 6.39 -3.51
C THR A 107 10.16 5.17 -2.98
N ARG A 108 10.70 3.98 -3.25
CA ARG A 108 10.22 2.73 -2.69
C ARG A 108 10.78 2.56 -1.28
N ALA A 109 9.88 2.43 -0.31
CA ALA A 109 10.19 2.25 1.11
C ALA A 109 9.68 0.87 1.55
N GLN A 110 10.57 -0.05 1.88
CA GLN A 110 10.28 -1.41 2.28
C GLN A 110 10.62 -1.63 3.75
N PHE A 111 9.80 -2.40 4.44
CA PHE A 111 9.97 -2.66 5.87
C PHE A 111 9.75 -4.13 6.17
N VAL A 112 10.50 -4.67 7.15
CA VAL A 112 10.22 -5.94 7.80
C VAL A 112 10.10 -5.69 9.29
N MET A 113 9.01 -6.16 9.89
CA MET A 113 8.73 -6.04 11.32
C MET A 113 7.74 -7.13 11.75
N GLN A 114 7.63 -7.38 13.05
CA GLN A 114 6.60 -8.27 13.56
C GLN A 114 5.21 -7.71 13.23
N ASP A 115 4.31 -8.54 12.69
CA ASP A 115 2.97 -8.09 12.34
C ASP A 115 2.10 -7.86 13.59
N HIS A 116 1.32 -6.80 13.55
CA HIS A 116 0.28 -6.51 14.54
C HIS A 116 -0.80 -5.59 13.95
N PRO A 117 -2.04 -5.64 14.48
CA PRO A 117 -3.12 -4.78 14.01
C PRO A 117 -2.75 -3.30 14.00
N GLY A 118 -3.08 -2.60 12.92
CA GLY A 118 -2.87 -1.15 12.78
C GLY A 118 -1.46 -0.74 12.33
N ILE A 119 -0.56 -1.67 12.03
CA ILE A 119 0.80 -1.36 11.55
C ILE A 119 0.77 -0.47 10.30
N PHE A 120 -0.11 -0.81 9.35
CA PHE A 120 -0.26 -0.05 8.11
C PHE A 120 -0.64 1.41 8.39
N SER A 121 -1.60 1.66 9.28
CA SER A 121 -2.02 3.02 9.63
C SER A 121 -0.93 3.79 10.39
N ARG A 122 -0.13 3.13 11.23
CA ARG A 122 1.00 3.78 11.90
C ARG A 122 2.08 4.21 10.91
N LEU A 123 2.38 3.38 9.92
CA LEU A 123 3.32 3.71 8.85
C LEU A 123 2.81 4.86 7.97
N THR A 124 1.55 4.83 7.54
CA THR A 124 0.95 5.94 6.77
C THR A 124 0.94 7.24 7.56
N GLY A 125 0.71 7.17 8.87
CA GLY A 125 0.79 8.32 9.77
C GLY A 125 2.20 8.90 9.86
N ALA A 126 3.23 8.06 9.98
CA ALA A 126 4.63 8.51 10.00
C ALA A 126 5.05 9.13 8.66
N ILE A 127 4.62 8.52 7.54
CA ILE A 127 4.88 9.04 6.18
C ILE A 127 4.24 10.43 6.02
N ALA A 128 2.98 10.60 6.44
CA ALA A 128 2.28 11.89 6.42
C ALA A 128 2.99 12.94 7.29
N LEU A 129 3.48 12.57 8.48
CA LEU A 129 4.26 13.45 9.36
C LEU A 129 5.61 13.85 8.75
N ALA A 130 6.17 13.05 7.85
CA ALA A 130 7.35 13.38 7.09
C ALA A 130 7.08 14.34 5.91
N ASN A 131 5.81 14.72 5.66
CA ASN A 131 5.34 15.42 4.48
C ASN A 131 5.67 14.62 3.19
N ALA A 132 5.33 13.37 3.20
CA ALA A 132 5.40 12.49 2.05
C ALA A 132 3.99 11.98 1.70
N ASN A 133 3.74 11.82 0.40
CA ASN A 133 2.50 11.29 -0.15
C ASN A 133 2.72 9.84 -0.57
N VAL A 134 1.77 8.97 -0.25
CA VAL A 134 1.77 7.57 -0.72
C VAL A 134 1.02 7.52 -2.04
N ILE A 135 1.61 6.89 -3.06
CA ILE A 135 0.99 6.70 -4.37
C ILE A 135 0.64 5.23 -4.67
N ASP A 136 1.29 4.31 -3.99
CA ASP A 136 0.97 2.87 -4.02
C ASP A 136 1.48 2.24 -2.71
N ALA A 137 0.80 1.22 -2.23
CA ALA A 137 1.23 0.49 -1.07
C ALA A 137 0.76 -0.96 -1.11
N ARG A 138 1.59 -1.86 -0.61
CA ARG A 138 1.26 -3.28 -0.47
C ARG A 138 1.78 -3.79 0.86
N THR A 139 1.07 -4.73 1.44
CA THR A 139 1.53 -5.39 2.66
C THR A 139 1.13 -6.85 2.63
N TYR A 140 2.03 -7.69 3.12
CA TYR A 140 1.80 -9.12 3.24
C TYR A 140 2.25 -9.54 4.63
N THR A 141 1.56 -10.52 5.17
CA THR A 141 1.98 -11.19 6.41
C THR A 141 2.58 -12.52 6.05
N THR A 142 3.75 -12.81 6.59
CA THR A 142 4.45 -14.08 6.38
C THR A 142 3.86 -15.18 7.26
N SER A 143 4.14 -16.46 6.94
CA SER A 143 3.69 -17.61 7.71
C SER A 143 4.27 -17.65 9.14
N ASP A 144 5.40 -17.00 9.35
CA ASP A 144 6.07 -16.85 10.65
C ASP A 144 5.75 -15.53 11.37
N GLY A 145 4.71 -14.79 10.90
CA GLY A 145 4.10 -13.67 11.63
C GLY A 145 4.78 -12.31 11.47
N TYR A 146 5.51 -12.10 10.37
CA TYR A 146 6.07 -10.79 10.06
C TYR A 146 5.25 -10.06 8.99
N ALA A 147 5.19 -8.74 9.10
CA ALA A 147 4.66 -7.87 8.06
C ALA A 147 5.76 -7.41 7.11
N THR A 148 5.45 -7.40 5.81
CA THR A 148 6.32 -6.91 4.73
C THR A 148 5.65 -5.78 3.96
N PRO A 149 5.40 -4.61 4.60
CA PRO A 149 4.84 -3.48 3.90
C PRO A 149 5.87 -2.82 2.98
N VAL A 150 5.41 -2.44 1.80
CA VAL A 150 6.13 -1.61 0.84
C VAL A 150 5.26 -0.43 0.45
N PHE A 151 5.84 0.77 0.42
CA PHE A 151 5.19 2.00 0.01
C PHE A 151 5.99 2.67 -1.09
N TRP A 152 5.31 3.22 -2.08
CA TRP A 152 5.88 4.16 -3.03
C TRP A 152 5.49 5.56 -2.62
N ILE A 153 6.48 6.37 -2.26
CA ILE A 153 6.27 7.68 -1.66
C ILE A 153 6.88 8.79 -2.51
N GLN A 154 6.15 9.89 -2.58
CA GLN A 154 6.57 11.12 -3.26
C GLN A 154 6.60 12.30 -2.28
N ASP A 155 7.27 13.36 -2.67
CA ASP A 155 7.14 14.65 -2.01
C ASP A 155 5.85 15.38 -2.45
N ASN A 156 5.66 16.62 -1.95
CA ASN A 156 4.47 17.41 -2.28
C ASN A 156 4.45 17.93 -3.73
N ASP A 157 5.57 17.83 -4.45
CA ASP A 157 5.72 18.25 -5.84
C ASP A 157 5.57 17.05 -6.81
N GLY A 158 5.24 15.87 -6.28
CA GLY A 158 5.05 14.63 -7.05
C GLY A 158 6.36 14.00 -7.52
N LYS A 159 7.49 14.34 -6.90
CA LYS A 159 8.82 13.77 -7.17
C LYS A 159 9.15 12.68 -6.15
N PRO A 160 10.11 11.79 -6.46
CA PRO A 160 10.61 10.83 -5.49
C PRO A 160 10.97 11.52 -4.16
N PHE A 161 10.57 10.91 -3.04
CA PHE A 161 10.87 11.46 -1.72
C PHE A 161 12.38 11.57 -1.52
N ASP A 162 12.84 12.75 -1.12
CA ASP A 162 14.26 13.08 -1.01
C ASP A 162 14.95 12.19 0.05
N LEU A 163 15.96 11.43 -0.41
CA LEU A 163 16.74 10.53 0.44
C LEU A 163 17.53 11.29 1.53
N SER A 164 17.82 12.57 1.37
CA SER A 164 18.43 13.40 2.42
C SER A 164 17.54 13.52 3.67
N ARG A 165 16.22 13.35 3.50
CA ARG A 165 15.21 13.41 4.57
C ARG A 165 14.93 12.08 5.23
N LEU A 166 15.56 10.98 4.80
CA LEU A 166 15.31 9.63 5.30
C LEU A 166 15.54 9.48 6.80
N ASN A 167 16.56 10.11 7.37
CA ASN A 167 16.82 10.03 8.82
C ASN A 167 15.62 10.54 9.64
N ARG A 168 14.97 11.59 9.16
CA ARG A 168 13.75 12.12 9.79
C ARG A 168 12.59 11.14 9.62
N LEU A 169 12.39 10.58 8.43
CA LEU A 169 11.33 9.60 8.17
C LEU A 169 11.51 8.35 9.06
N LYS A 170 12.72 7.79 9.12
CA LYS A 170 13.04 6.63 9.98
C LYS A 170 12.71 6.90 11.44
N LYS A 171 13.14 8.07 11.96
CA LYS A 171 12.83 8.47 13.35
C LYS A 171 11.32 8.58 13.60
N LEU A 172 10.57 9.16 12.67
CA LEU A 172 9.11 9.27 12.79
C LEU A 172 8.43 7.90 12.76
N ILE A 173 8.90 6.98 11.92
CA ILE A 173 8.41 5.60 11.87
C ILE A 173 8.65 4.90 13.21
N GLU A 174 9.88 4.96 13.73
CA GLU A 174 10.21 4.35 15.04
C GLU A 174 9.33 4.93 16.15
N GLN A 175 9.21 6.25 16.24
CA GLN A 175 8.40 6.93 17.25
C GLN A 175 6.89 6.61 17.13
N THR A 176 6.38 6.47 15.92
CA THR A 176 4.97 6.15 15.69
C THR A 176 4.68 4.68 16.00
N LEU A 177 5.62 3.78 15.70
CA LEU A 177 5.48 2.36 16.00
C LEU A 177 5.64 2.08 17.51
N SER A 178 6.54 2.78 18.21
CA SER A 178 6.68 2.68 19.67
C SER A 178 5.52 3.32 20.43
N GLY A 179 4.76 4.20 19.79
CA GLY A 179 3.69 4.97 20.44
C GLY A 179 4.15 6.28 21.07
N ASP A 180 5.43 6.66 20.93
CA ASP A 180 5.96 7.93 21.45
C ASP A 180 5.37 9.15 20.71
N VAL A 181 4.98 8.96 19.46
CA VAL A 181 4.25 9.94 18.64
C VAL A 181 2.92 9.36 18.21
N ILE A 182 1.84 10.04 18.63
CA ILE A 182 0.49 9.73 18.16
C ILE A 182 0.26 10.56 16.89
N ALA A 183 0.34 9.91 15.73
CA ALA A 183 0.25 10.57 14.42
C ALA A 183 -1.02 11.46 14.29
N ARG A 184 -2.16 10.98 14.80
CA ARG A 184 -3.42 11.73 14.80
C ARG A 184 -3.30 13.12 15.43
N ASP A 185 -2.68 13.21 16.59
CA ASP A 185 -2.61 14.48 17.33
C ASP A 185 -1.56 15.41 16.74
N ALA A 186 -0.45 14.84 16.25
CA ALA A 186 0.60 15.60 15.58
C ALA A 186 0.16 16.15 14.20
N LEU A 187 -0.68 15.43 13.47
CA LEU A 187 -1.21 15.84 12.17
C LEU A 187 -2.30 16.90 12.29
N LYS A 188 -3.12 16.89 13.34
CA LYS A 188 -4.14 17.95 13.58
C LYS A 188 -3.55 19.37 13.61
N VAL A 189 -2.34 19.51 14.13
CA VAL A 189 -1.66 20.82 14.25
C VAL A 189 -1.15 21.32 12.88
N ARG A 190 -0.96 20.42 11.90
CA ARG A 190 -0.30 20.72 10.62
C ARG A 190 -1.25 20.88 9.44
N ASN A 191 -2.46 20.34 9.51
CA ASN A 191 -3.39 20.27 8.38
C ASN A 191 -4.20 21.55 8.21
N LYS A 192 -3.61 22.56 7.56
CA LYS A 192 -4.35 23.75 7.10
C LYS A 192 -4.42 23.73 5.58
N LEU A 193 -5.62 23.69 5.03
CA LEU A 193 -5.88 23.83 3.59
C LEU A 193 -5.49 25.23 3.11
N LYS A 194 -4.87 25.30 1.94
CA LYS A 194 -4.63 26.58 1.27
C LYS A 194 -5.98 27.24 0.91
N PRO A 195 -6.12 28.59 1.05
CA PRO A 195 -7.40 29.27 0.81
C PRO A 195 -8.03 29.01 -0.57
N ARG A 196 -7.22 28.76 -1.61
CA ARG A 196 -7.68 28.46 -2.98
C ARG A 196 -8.32 27.07 -3.12
N GLU A 197 -7.99 26.12 -2.24
CA GLU A 197 -8.50 24.76 -2.28
C GLU A 197 -9.87 24.62 -1.63
N ARG A 198 -10.33 25.63 -0.88
CA ARG A 198 -11.58 25.58 -0.09
C ARG A 198 -12.86 25.55 -0.94
N ASN A 199 -12.80 26.01 -2.19
CA ASN A 199 -14.00 26.24 -3.02
C ASN A 199 -14.47 25.07 -3.87
N PHE A 200 -13.70 23.98 -3.97
CA PHE A 200 -14.11 22.81 -4.75
C PHE A 200 -14.81 21.78 -3.86
N LYS A 201 -16.08 21.51 -4.13
CA LYS A 201 -16.81 20.41 -3.49
C LYS A 201 -16.62 19.16 -4.33
N VAL A 202 -15.87 18.19 -3.84
CA VAL A 202 -15.82 16.83 -4.38
C VAL A 202 -16.76 15.99 -3.51
N PRO A 203 -17.81 15.39 -4.07
CA PRO A 203 -18.68 14.49 -3.32
C PRO A 203 -17.86 13.27 -2.87
N THR A 204 -18.17 12.74 -1.69
CA THR A 204 -17.58 11.49 -1.21
C THR A 204 -18.46 10.34 -1.66
N ASP A 205 -17.84 9.36 -2.32
CA ASP A 205 -18.47 8.08 -2.64
C ASP A 205 -17.61 6.94 -2.09
N ILE A 206 -18.24 5.93 -1.49
CA ILE A 206 -17.58 4.77 -0.91
C ILE A 206 -18.27 3.51 -1.38
N THR A 207 -17.61 2.71 -2.19
CA THR A 207 -18.17 1.49 -2.75
C THR A 207 -17.48 0.25 -2.19
N PHE A 208 -18.22 -0.87 -2.17
CA PHE A 208 -17.74 -2.19 -1.79
C PHE A 208 -17.96 -3.15 -2.94
N ASP A 209 -16.89 -3.77 -3.42
CA ASP A 209 -16.95 -4.79 -4.45
C ASP A 209 -16.39 -6.11 -3.93
N ASN A 210 -17.22 -7.16 -3.96
CA ASN A 210 -16.86 -8.52 -3.61
C ASN A 210 -16.70 -9.43 -4.84
N GLN A 211 -16.89 -8.89 -6.06
CA GLN A 211 -16.77 -9.67 -7.30
C GLN A 211 -15.42 -9.45 -7.98
N GLY A 212 -14.81 -8.29 -7.80
CA GLY A 212 -13.53 -7.92 -8.42
C GLY A 212 -12.31 -8.69 -7.88
N SER A 213 -12.46 -9.50 -6.81
CA SER A 213 -11.42 -10.37 -6.28
C SER A 213 -12.01 -11.61 -5.64
N ASP A 214 -11.36 -12.76 -5.85
CA ASP A 214 -11.77 -14.02 -5.18
C ASP A 214 -11.41 -14.03 -3.69
N ILE A 215 -10.42 -13.24 -3.28
CA ILE A 215 -9.79 -13.34 -1.96
C ILE A 215 -10.12 -12.12 -1.08
N TYR A 216 -10.30 -10.94 -1.67
CA TYR A 216 -10.44 -9.67 -0.95
C TYR A 216 -11.82 -9.04 -1.19
N THR A 217 -12.29 -8.27 -0.22
CA THR A 217 -13.27 -7.21 -0.48
C THR A 217 -12.51 -5.99 -0.96
N ILE A 218 -12.97 -5.36 -2.03
CA ILE A 218 -12.41 -4.12 -2.53
C ILE A 218 -13.26 -2.98 -1.99
N ILE A 219 -12.62 -2.01 -1.34
CA ILE A 219 -13.25 -0.76 -0.89
C ILE A 219 -12.64 0.36 -1.71
N GLU A 220 -13.46 1.04 -2.52
CA GLU A 220 -13.06 2.24 -3.24
C GLU A 220 -13.62 3.46 -2.51
N VAL A 221 -12.76 4.44 -2.27
CA VAL A 221 -13.09 5.72 -1.63
C VAL A 221 -12.74 6.82 -2.61
N ASP A 222 -13.75 7.44 -3.18
CA ASP A 222 -13.63 8.63 -4.02
C ASP A 222 -14.01 9.85 -3.17
N THR A 223 -13.09 10.76 -2.97
CA THR A 223 -13.34 11.94 -2.13
C THR A 223 -12.36 13.06 -2.46
N ARG A 224 -12.49 14.16 -1.76
CA ARG A 224 -11.54 15.27 -1.86
C ARG A 224 -10.19 14.90 -1.24
N ASP A 225 -9.10 15.14 -2.01
CA ASP A 225 -7.74 14.97 -1.49
C ASP A 225 -7.40 16.00 -0.42
N ARG A 226 -6.67 15.55 0.59
CA ARG A 226 -6.08 16.36 1.65
C ARG A 226 -4.92 15.65 2.32
N ASN A 227 -4.06 16.43 2.95
CA ASN A 227 -3.02 15.86 3.79
C ASN A 227 -3.64 14.93 4.85
N SER A 228 -2.97 13.81 5.11
CA SER A 228 -3.39 12.77 6.06
C SER A 228 -4.71 12.03 5.75
N LEU A 229 -5.35 12.24 4.59
CA LEU A 229 -6.53 11.47 4.21
C LEU A 229 -6.29 9.96 4.31
N LEU A 230 -5.23 9.48 3.69
CA LEU A 230 -4.86 8.06 3.74
C LEU A 230 -4.65 7.54 5.17
N PHE A 231 -4.04 8.33 6.04
CA PHE A 231 -3.91 7.97 7.45
C PHE A 231 -5.27 7.85 8.14
N ASP A 232 -6.19 8.79 7.91
CA ASP A 232 -7.51 8.74 8.53
C ASP A 232 -8.32 7.53 8.04
N LEU A 233 -8.27 7.22 6.74
CA LEU A 233 -8.92 6.06 6.15
C LEU A 233 -8.35 4.75 6.72
N THR A 234 -7.03 4.59 6.68
CA THR A 234 -6.35 3.37 7.14
C THR A 234 -6.53 3.13 8.64
N ARG A 235 -6.52 4.21 9.44
CA ARG A 235 -6.82 4.15 10.87
C ARG A 235 -8.26 3.74 11.15
N THR A 236 -9.20 4.26 10.37
CA THR A 236 -10.61 3.91 10.49
C THR A 236 -10.85 2.45 10.17
N LEU A 237 -10.22 1.93 9.12
CA LEU A 237 -10.26 0.51 8.77
C LEU A 237 -9.66 -0.35 9.88
N ALA A 238 -8.49 0.02 10.41
CA ALA A 238 -7.86 -0.70 11.52
C ALA A 238 -8.75 -0.73 12.78
N ASN A 239 -9.36 0.41 13.15
CA ASN A 239 -10.29 0.51 14.27
C ASN A 239 -11.61 -0.28 14.05
N ALA A 240 -11.96 -0.54 12.79
CA ALA A 240 -13.08 -1.40 12.42
C ALA A 240 -12.70 -2.89 12.38
N ASN A 241 -11.48 -3.25 12.80
CA ASN A 241 -10.92 -4.60 12.71
C ASN A 241 -10.84 -5.12 11.27
N ILE A 242 -10.40 -4.28 10.36
CA ILE A 242 -10.18 -4.60 8.95
C ILE A 242 -8.68 -4.61 8.66
N GLN A 243 -8.22 -5.68 8.06
CA GLN A 243 -6.84 -5.83 7.59
C GLN A 243 -6.73 -5.35 6.14
N ILE A 244 -5.77 -4.47 5.90
CA ILE A 244 -5.44 -3.97 4.56
C ILE A 244 -4.32 -4.85 4.01
N ALA A 245 -4.58 -5.53 2.89
CA ALA A 245 -3.57 -6.31 2.19
C ALA A 245 -2.84 -5.48 1.12
N SER A 246 -3.56 -4.57 0.48
CA SER A 246 -3.00 -3.68 -0.55
C SER A 246 -3.82 -2.41 -0.62
N ALA A 247 -3.21 -1.31 -1.04
CA ALA A 247 -3.88 -0.06 -1.32
C ALA A 247 -3.28 0.60 -2.57
N VAL A 248 -4.12 1.01 -3.50
CA VAL A 248 -3.74 1.83 -4.67
C VAL A 248 -4.28 3.22 -4.44
N ILE A 249 -3.39 4.20 -4.40
CA ILE A 249 -3.69 5.59 -4.08
C ILE A 249 -3.53 6.42 -5.34
N ALA A 250 -4.57 7.12 -5.75
CA ALA A 250 -4.52 7.96 -6.93
C ALA A 250 -5.14 9.33 -6.67
N THR A 251 -4.38 10.39 -7.00
CA THR A 251 -4.85 11.77 -6.87
C THR A 251 -4.98 12.40 -8.26
N TYR A 252 -6.14 12.96 -8.53
CA TYR A 252 -6.48 13.66 -9.79
C TYR A 252 -6.87 15.11 -9.48
N GLY A 253 -5.88 16.00 -9.44
CA GLY A 253 -6.10 17.38 -9.01
C GLY A 253 -6.53 17.46 -7.55
N ALA A 254 -7.79 17.81 -7.28
CA ALA A 254 -8.35 17.89 -5.92
C ALA A 254 -9.12 16.63 -5.49
N GLN A 255 -9.14 15.58 -6.30
CA GLN A 255 -9.88 14.33 -6.05
C GLN A 255 -8.90 13.21 -5.74
N ALA A 256 -9.12 12.49 -4.66
CA ALA A 256 -8.44 11.26 -4.31
C ALA A 256 -9.36 10.07 -4.61
N VAL A 257 -8.82 9.06 -5.27
CA VAL A 257 -9.48 7.76 -5.51
C VAL A 257 -8.60 6.68 -4.91
N ASP A 258 -8.94 6.26 -3.71
CA ASP A 258 -8.18 5.29 -2.94
C ASP A 258 -8.87 3.93 -2.96
N VAL A 259 -8.18 2.91 -3.41
CA VAL A 259 -8.70 1.54 -3.52
C VAL A 259 -7.97 0.65 -2.52
N PHE A 260 -8.73 0.04 -1.60
CA PHE A 260 -8.21 -0.86 -0.58
C PHE A 260 -8.66 -2.30 -0.84
N TYR A 261 -7.72 -3.22 -0.87
CA TYR A 261 -7.98 -4.67 -0.87
C TYR A 261 -7.90 -5.16 0.57
N VAL A 262 -9.03 -5.59 1.11
CA VAL A 262 -9.17 -5.82 2.56
C VAL A 262 -9.76 -7.19 2.89
N LYS A 263 -9.51 -7.61 4.14
CA LYS A 263 -10.14 -8.76 4.80
C LYS A 263 -10.55 -8.38 6.21
N ASP A 264 -11.38 -9.21 6.83
CA ASP A 264 -11.59 -9.11 8.26
C ASP A 264 -10.44 -9.76 9.05
N MET A 265 -10.51 -9.70 10.39
CA MET A 265 -9.45 -10.23 11.28
C MET A 265 -9.27 -11.75 11.22
N ILE A 266 -10.23 -12.48 10.70
CA ILE A 266 -10.14 -13.94 10.48
C ILE A 266 -9.80 -14.31 9.04
N GLY A 267 -9.47 -13.31 8.21
CA GLY A 267 -8.98 -13.50 6.85
C GLY A 267 -10.09 -13.69 5.80
N LEU A 268 -11.34 -13.36 6.10
CA LEU A 268 -12.49 -13.51 5.21
C LEU A 268 -12.88 -12.18 4.53
N LYS A 269 -13.59 -12.29 3.41
CA LYS A 269 -14.24 -11.14 2.75
C LYS A 269 -15.36 -10.56 3.62
N ILE A 270 -15.59 -9.27 3.46
CA ILE A 270 -16.66 -8.55 4.16
C ILE A 270 -17.91 -8.59 3.28
N THR A 271 -18.71 -9.65 3.42
CA THR A 271 -19.89 -9.88 2.58
C THR A 271 -21.20 -9.38 3.23
N ALA A 272 -21.23 -9.25 4.56
CA ALA A 272 -22.42 -8.82 5.28
C ALA A 272 -22.70 -7.33 5.05
N GLU A 273 -23.86 -6.99 4.49
CA GLU A 273 -24.25 -5.61 4.16
C GLU A 273 -24.25 -4.67 5.35
N ASN A 274 -24.70 -5.12 6.52
CA ASN A 274 -24.71 -4.34 7.75
C ASN A 274 -23.28 -3.98 8.20
N LYS A 275 -22.30 -4.89 8.00
CA LYS A 275 -20.89 -4.63 8.30
C LYS A 275 -20.30 -3.63 7.29
N GLN A 276 -20.60 -3.78 5.99
CA GLN A 276 -20.19 -2.82 4.96
C GLN A 276 -20.75 -1.43 5.24
N GLN A 277 -22.03 -1.33 5.58
CA GLN A 277 -22.70 -0.06 5.91
C GLN A 277 -22.04 0.60 7.13
N SER A 278 -21.77 -0.16 8.19
CA SER A 278 -21.08 0.38 9.39
C SER A 278 -19.67 0.89 9.06
N ILE A 279 -18.93 0.21 8.18
CA ILE A 279 -17.60 0.65 7.74
C ILE A 279 -17.72 1.92 6.89
N ARG A 280 -18.68 1.98 5.96
CA ARG A 280 -18.95 3.15 5.11
C ARG A 280 -19.21 4.39 5.97
N GLU A 281 -20.08 4.29 6.96
CA GLU A 281 -20.44 5.40 7.86
C GLU A 281 -19.22 5.89 8.65
N LYS A 282 -18.39 4.98 9.16
CA LYS A 282 -17.16 5.34 9.87
C LYS A 282 -16.14 6.03 8.97
N LEU A 283 -15.96 5.55 7.73
CA LEU A 283 -15.06 6.17 6.75
C LEU A 283 -15.56 7.57 6.39
N GLN A 284 -16.85 7.71 6.09
CA GLN A 284 -17.47 8.99 5.79
C GLN A 284 -17.29 10.00 6.93
N GLN A 285 -17.56 9.58 8.16
CA GLN A 285 -17.34 10.41 9.35
C GLN A 285 -15.88 10.84 9.50
N ALA A 286 -14.91 9.92 9.24
CA ALA A 286 -13.49 10.25 9.33
C ALA A 286 -13.06 11.26 8.25
N ILE A 287 -13.63 11.16 7.04
CA ILE A 287 -13.40 12.11 5.95
C ILE A 287 -13.93 13.50 6.34
N GLU A 288 -15.16 13.58 6.82
CA GLU A 288 -15.82 14.83 7.22
C GLU A 288 -15.07 15.53 8.36
N LEU A 289 -14.80 14.81 9.47
CA LEU A 289 -14.04 15.34 10.61
C LEU A 289 -12.64 15.83 10.21
N GLY A 290 -11.96 15.09 9.33
CA GLY A 290 -10.66 15.48 8.85
C GLY A 290 -10.72 16.71 7.91
N ALA A 291 -11.79 16.85 7.13
CA ALA A 291 -12.02 18.02 6.30
C ALA A 291 -12.29 19.28 7.15
N GLU A 292 -13.13 19.17 8.18
CA GLU A 292 -13.42 20.25 9.14
C GLU A 292 -12.15 20.71 9.87
N ALA A 293 -11.35 19.76 10.37
CA ALA A 293 -10.08 20.07 11.02
C ALA A 293 -9.06 20.76 10.10
N SER A 294 -9.18 20.54 8.78
CA SER A 294 -8.32 21.18 7.78
C SER A 294 -8.78 22.60 7.42
N MET A 295 -10.03 22.95 7.73
CA MET A 295 -10.62 24.28 7.49
C MET A 295 -10.45 25.24 8.68
N ALA A 296 -10.28 24.70 9.87
CA ALA A 296 -10.07 25.45 11.10
C ALA A 296 -8.61 25.98 11.20
#